data_bcee1efca3a5b2857202f8c2c186ef95
#
_entry.id   bcee1efca3a5b2857202f8c2c186ef95
#
_cell.length_a   1.000
_cell.length_b   1.000
_cell.length_c   1.000
_cell.angle_alpha   90.00
_cell.angle_beta   90.00
_cell.angle_gamma   90.00
#
_symmetry.space_group_name_H-M   'P 1'
#
loop_
_entity.id
_entity.type
_entity.pdbx_description
1 polymer ?
#
loop_
_entity_poly.entity_id
_entity_poly.type
_entity_poly.pdbx_seq_one_letter_code
_entity_poly.pdbx_strand_id
1 'polypeptide(L)'
;MADNGRVIPVEIHGQRYPIRTSLEPDYVARLARYVDERIRAAADSTPTGDSLRLAVLAALNIADELYRCRERDRARDGELAERAGELERILDRLLIA
;
A
#
# COMPACT_ATOMS: atom_id res chain seq x y z
N MET A 1 -10.21 -14.29 -23.99
CA MET A 1 -9.93 -13.84 -23.53
C MET A 1 -9.00 -13.29 -23.33
N ALA A 2 -9.28 -13.06 -23.29
CA ALA A 2 -8.23 -12.31 -23.39
C ALA A 2 -7.36 -12.21 -22.27
N ASP A 3 -6.56 -13.01 -22.22
CA ASP A 3 -5.50 -12.89 -21.31
C ASP A 3 -4.50 -11.91 -21.87
N ASN A 4 -4.56 -10.69 -21.41
CA ASN A 4 -3.61 -9.67 -21.82
C ASN A 4 -2.37 -9.67 -20.97
N GLY A 5 -2.24 -10.67 -20.11
CA GLY A 5 -1.09 -10.78 -19.25
C GLY A 5 0.16 -11.14 -20.01
N ARG A 6 1.26 -10.55 -19.60
CA ARG A 6 2.59 -10.94 -20.03
C ARG A 6 3.33 -11.45 -18.81
N VAL A 7 4.39 -12.21 -19.04
CA VAL A 7 5.20 -12.74 -17.95
C VAL A 7 6.38 -11.79 -17.73
N ILE A 8 6.48 -11.25 -16.52
CA ILE A 8 7.53 -10.34 -16.14
C ILE A 8 8.34 -11.00 -15.02
N PRO A 9 9.62 -11.25 -15.24
CA PRO A 9 10.46 -11.81 -14.17
C PRO A 9 10.81 -10.72 -13.16
N VAL A 10 10.66 -11.06 -11.87
CA VAL A 10 11.07 -10.16 -10.79
C VAL A 10 12.01 -10.91 -9.88
N GLU A 11 12.88 -10.17 -9.19
CA GLU A 11 13.78 -10.74 -8.21
C GLU A 11 13.39 -10.26 -6.83
N ILE A 12 13.10 -11.20 -5.94
CA ILE A 12 12.71 -10.92 -4.58
C ILE A 12 13.50 -11.84 -3.66
N HIS A 13 14.20 -11.26 -2.72
CA HIS A 13 15.01 -11.98 -1.74
C HIS A 13 16.00 -12.95 -2.41
N GLY A 14 16.63 -12.48 -3.48
CA GLY A 14 17.62 -13.25 -4.20
C GLY A 14 17.09 -14.32 -5.12
N GLN A 15 15.78 -14.44 -5.29
CA GLN A 15 15.17 -15.44 -6.16
C GLN A 15 14.33 -14.81 -7.24
N ARG A 16 14.29 -15.45 -8.38
CA ARG A 16 13.50 -14.97 -9.52
C ARG A 16 12.14 -15.62 -9.55
N TYR A 17 11.15 -14.78 -9.83
CA TYR A 17 9.76 -15.24 -9.93
C TYR A 17 9.15 -14.70 -11.22
N PRO A 18 8.55 -15.57 -12.05
CA PRO A 18 7.80 -15.12 -13.22
C PRO A 18 6.41 -14.67 -12.77
N ILE A 19 6.08 -13.43 -13.04
CA ILE A 19 4.79 -12.86 -12.66
C ILE A 19 3.97 -12.64 -13.92
N ARG A 20 2.81 -13.25 -14.01
CA ARG A 20 1.89 -13.02 -15.11
C ARG A 20 0.95 -11.88 -14.74
N THR A 21 1.00 -10.81 -15.49
CA THR A 21 0.24 -9.61 -15.17
C THR A 21 0.03 -8.76 -16.41
N SER A 22 -1.02 -7.95 -16.40
CA SER A 22 -1.26 -6.94 -17.42
C SER A 22 -0.72 -5.57 -17.02
N LEU A 23 -0.15 -5.46 -15.82
CA LEU A 23 0.42 -4.22 -15.33
C LEU A 23 1.69 -3.87 -16.09
N GLU A 24 2.06 -2.59 -16.07
CA GLU A 24 3.27 -2.12 -16.75
C GLU A 24 4.52 -2.69 -16.09
N PRO A 25 5.54 -3.09 -16.89
CA PRO A 25 6.75 -3.70 -16.32
C PRO A 25 7.47 -2.82 -15.30
N ASP A 26 7.53 -1.51 -15.52
CA ASP A 26 8.20 -0.61 -14.57
C ASP A 26 7.46 -0.55 -13.25
N TYR A 27 6.13 -0.59 -13.30
CA TYR A 27 5.32 -0.60 -12.09
C TYR A 27 5.52 -1.90 -11.31
N VAL A 28 5.51 -3.03 -12.02
CA VAL A 28 5.74 -4.34 -11.39
C VAL A 28 7.12 -4.39 -10.76
N ALA A 29 8.13 -3.83 -11.41
CA ALA A 29 9.47 -3.76 -10.86
C ALA A 29 9.51 -2.95 -9.56
N ARG A 30 8.75 -1.86 -9.48
CA ARG A 30 8.67 -1.06 -8.24
C ARG A 30 7.97 -1.83 -7.13
N LEU A 31 6.91 -2.56 -7.46
CA LEU A 31 6.22 -3.39 -6.47
C LEU A 31 7.16 -4.47 -5.93
N ALA A 32 7.89 -5.14 -6.82
CA ALA A 32 8.82 -6.20 -6.43
C ALA A 32 9.94 -5.65 -5.55
N ARG A 33 10.45 -4.46 -5.86
CA ARG A 33 11.49 -3.83 -5.07
C ARG A 33 10.99 -3.51 -3.67
N TYR A 34 9.78 -3.02 -3.57
CA TYR A 34 9.17 -2.70 -2.27
C TYR A 34 9.01 -3.96 -1.42
N VAL A 35 8.52 -5.04 -2.02
CA VAL A 35 8.37 -6.31 -1.32
C VAL A 35 9.74 -6.83 -0.85
N ASP A 36 10.75 -6.75 -1.74
CA ASP A 36 12.10 -7.16 -1.41
C ASP A 36 12.65 -6.40 -0.20
N GLU A 37 12.45 -5.09 -0.18
CA GLU A 37 12.88 -4.24 0.94
C GLU A 37 12.18 -4.61 2.24
N ARG A 38 10.90 -4.92 2.18
CA ARG A 38 10.14 -5.32 3.37
C ARG A 38 10.60 -6.67 3.90
N ILE A 39 10.93 -7.60 3.01
CA ILE A 39 11.45 -8.89 3.42
C ILE A 39 12.84 -8.73 4.07
N ARG A 40 13.69 -7.89 3.49
CA ARG A 40 15.01 -7.62 4.06
C ARG A 40 14.91 -6.97 5.43
N ALA A 41 14.00 -6.04 5.60
CA ALA A 41 13.76 -5.41 6.90
C ALA A 41 13.30 -6.43 7.93
N ALA A 42 12.42 -7.35 7.54
CA ALA A 42 11.99 -8.43 8.42
C ALA A 42 13.16 -9.34 8.81
N ALA A 43 14.03 -9.64 7.85
CA ALA A 43 15.20 -10.48 8.11
C ALA A 43 16.17 -9.80 9.10
N ASP A 44 16.31 -8.49 9.01
CA ASP A 44 17.20 -7.76 9.92
C ASP A 44 16.70 -7.76 11.35
N SER A 45 15.37 -7.76 11.55
CA SER A 45 14.78 -7.68 12.88
C SER A 45 14.40 -9.03 13.47
N THR A 46 14.39 -10.09 12.67
CA THR A 46 13.94 -11.42 13.11
C THR A 46 14.98 -12.47 12.75
N PRO A 47 15.66 -13.05 13.73
CA PRO A 47 16.70 -14.06 13.42
C PRO A 47 16.05 -15.39 13.03
N THR A 48 15.80 -15.58 11.76
CA THR A 48 15.25 -16.82 11.22
C THR A 48 15.81 -17.07 9.84
N GLY A 49 16.00 -18.33 9.50
CA GLY A 49 16.36 -18.73 8.15
C GLY A 49 15.15 -19.16 7.32
N ASP A 50 13.95 -19.06 7.88
CA ASP A 50 12.74 -19.50 7.20
C ASP A 50 12.20 -18.39 6.31
N SER A 51 12.36 -18.57 5.00
CA SER A 51 11.92 -17.59 4.01
C SER A 51 10.41 -17.36 4.04
N LEU A 52 9.64 -18.41 4.31
CA LEU A 52 8.18 -18.28 4.39
C LEU A 52 7.80 -17.39 5.57
N ARG A 53 8.45 -17.57 6.70
CA ARG A 53 8.19 -16.72 7.87
C ARG A 53 8.50 -15.25 7.58
N LEU A 54 9.61 -15.00 6.90
CA LEU A 54 9.98 -13.63 6.51
C LEU A 54 8.95 -13.03 5.55
N ALA A 55 8.47 -13.83 4.61
CA ALA A 55 7.45 -13.37 3.67
C ALA A 55 6.13 -13.03 4.39
N VAL A 56 5.74 -13.85 5.36
CA VAL A 56 4.53 -13.59 6.16
C VAL A 56 4.68 -12.29 6.96
N LEU A 57 5.83 -12.10 7.60
CA LEU A 57 6.09 -10.87 8.35
C LEU A 57 6.08 -9.65 7.44
N ALA A 58 6.70 -9.75 6.27
CA ALA A 58 6.70 -8.66 5.30
C ALA A 58 5.28 -8.35 4.83
N ALA A 59 4.49 -9.38 4.56
CA ALA A 59 3.10 -9.20 4.13
C ALA A 59 2.28 -8.49 5.21
N LEU A 60 2.46 -8.86 6.48
CA LEU A 60 1.76 -8.22 7.58
C LEU A 60 2.17 -6.75 7.72
N ASN A 61 3.46 -6.47 7.55
CA ASN A 61 3.95 -5.08 7.61
C ASN A 61 3.37 -4.24 6.47
N ILE A 62 3.29 -4.78 5.27
CA ILE A 62 2.70 -4.09 4.13
C ILE A 62 1.21 -3.84 4.37
N ALA A 63 0.49 -4.84 4.88
CA ALA A 63 -0.92 -4.68 5.21
C ALA A 63 -1.11 -3.60 6.28
N ASP A 64 -0.26 -3.58 7.30
CA ASP A 64 -0.31 -2.56 8.33
C ASP A 64 -0.12 -1.16 7.74
N GLU A 65 0.87 -1.00 6.87
CA GLU A 65 1.09 0.27 6.19
C GLU A 65 -0.13 0.72 5.38
N LEU A 66 -0.75 -0.22 4.68
CA LEU A 66 -1.94 0.06 3.89
C LEU A 66 -3.09 0.53 4.76
N TYR A 67 -3.36 -0.16 5.86
CA TYR A 67 -4.46 0.20 6.75
C TYR A 67 -4.23 1.53 7.44
N ARG A 68 -3.00 1.82 7.85
CA ARG A 68 -2.65 3.12 8.42
C ARG A 68 -2.84 4.25 7.42
N CYS A 69 -2.48 4.01 6.18
CA CYS A 69 -2.67 4.98 5.11
C CYS A 69 -4.16 5.27 4.90
N ARG A 70 -4.99 4.23 4.88
CA ARG A 70 -6.43 4.37 4.74
C ARG A 70 -7.06 5.13 5.90
N GLU A 71 -6.61 4.86 7.11
CA GLU A 71 -7.11 5.57 8.28
C GLU A 71 -6.77 7.06 8.24
N ARG A 72 -5.56 7.39 7.81
CA ARG A 72 -5.18 8.80 7.65
C ARG A 72 -6.05 9.50 6.61
N ASP A 73 -6.34 8.83 5.52
CA ASP A 73 -7.19 9.39 4.48
C ASP A 73 -8.62 9.61 5.00
N ARG A 74 -9.16 8.66 5.75
CA ARG A 74 -10.48 8.82 6.36
C ARG A 74 -10.52 9.97 7.36
N ALA A 75 -9.48 10.12 8.16
CA ALA A 75 -9.40 11.21 9.12
C ALA A 75 -9.37 12.55 8.41
N ARG A 76 -8.61 12.66 7.32
CA ARG A 76 -8.59 13.88 6.52
C ARG A 76 -9.95 14.20 5.91
N ASP A 77 -10.62 13.19 5.37
CA ASP A 77 -11.95 13.35 4.78
C ASP A 77 -12.95 13.79 5.84
N GLY A 78 -12.87 13.21 7.04
CA GLY A 78 -13.70 13.60 8.16
C GLY A 78 -13.47 15.04 8.59
N GLU A 79 -12.21 15.44 8.71
CA GLU A 79 -11.86 16.83 9.05
C GLU A 79 -12.38 17.82 8.00
N LEU A 80 -12.21 17.51 6.73
CA LEU A 80 -12.71 18.37 5.66
C LEU A 80 -14.22 18.49 5.70
N ALA A 81 -14.92 17.40 5.95
CA ALA A 81 -16.37 17.40 6.05
C ALA A 81 -16.84 18.24 7.23
N GLU A 82 -16.17 18.15 8.38
CA GLU A 82 -16.49 18.96 9.55
C GLU A 82 -16.29 20.44 9.30
N ARG A 83 -15.18 20.80 8.67
CA ARG A 83 -14.89 22.20 8.35
C ARG A 83 -15.89 22.75 7.37
N ALA A 84 -16.28 21.97 6.37
CA ALA A 84 -17.29 22.39 5.40
C ALA A 84 -18.64 22.62 6.08
N GLY A 85 -19.02 21.73 7.01
CA GLY A 85 -20.25 21.89 7.77
C GLY A 85 -20.25 23.13 8.65
N GLU A 86 -19.11 23.45 9.27
CA GLU A 86 -18.96 24.65 10.09
C GLU A 86 -19.10 25.90 9.24
N LEU A 87 -18.48 25.93 8.08
CA LEU A 87 -18.59 27.06 7.16
C LEU A 87 -20.03 27.27 6.71
N GLU A 88 -20.74 26.21 6.39
CA GLU A 88 -22.15 26.27 6.02
C GLU A 88 -23.00 26.87 7.13
N ARG A 89 -22.76 26.48 8.37
CA ARG A 89 -23.50 27.00 9.52
C ARG A 89 -23.23 28.48 9.73
N ILE A 90 -21.98 28.91 9.55
CA ILE A 90 -21.64 30.33 9.67
C ILE A 90 -22.31 31.13 8.58
N LEU A 91 -22.29 30.64 7.35
CA LEU A 91 -22.94 31.32 6.23
C LEU A 91 -24.46 31.44 6.45
N ASP A 92 -25.08 30.36 6.93
CA ASP A 92 -26.52 30.36 7.22
C ASP A 92 -26.90 31.45 8.23
N ARG A 93 -26.08 31.57 9.29
CA ARG A 93 -26.31 32.62 10.31
C ARG A 93 -26.23 34.01 9.73
N LEU A 94 -25.25 34.24 8.85
CA LEU A 94 -25.08 35.52 8.21
C LEU A 94 -26.23 35.85 7.25
N LEU A 95 -26.74 34.82 6.57
CA LEU A 95 -27.83 35.01 5.60
C LEU A 95 -29.18 35.20 6.28
N ILE A 96 -29.37 34.61 7.44
CA ILE A 96 -30.64 34.75 8.17
C ILE A 96 -30.72 36.08 8.91
N ALA A 97 -29.62 36.62 9.30
CA ALA A 97 -29.57 37.90 9.95
C ALA A 97 -29.86 39.01 8.95
#